data_057e17eef31b7022f16ffb737568f02a
#
_entry.id   057e17eef31b7022f16ffb737568f02a
#
_cell.length_a   1.000
_cell.length_b   1.000
_cell.length_c   1.000
_cell.angle_alpha   90.00
_cell.angle_beta   90.00
_cell.angle_gamma   90.00
#
_symmetry.space_group_name_H-M   'P 1'
#
loop_
_entity.id
_entity.type
_entity.pdbx_description
1 polymer ?
#
loop_
_entity_poly.entity_id
_entity_poly.type
_entity_poly.pdbx_seq_one_letter_code
_entity_poly.pdbx_strand_id
1 'polypeptide(L)'
;MKKGILKFLAGTAAIATLIGGAPLSVQAAATDTPKATLVTDKYYKTLLGEEDEETEAPSLTLKKYKNGSESKDPIDGVEFRYAKVGDLYQIVEGNKISMAYGVEAAFAAAFKITAAADYHITENGDMYYYKDINEINTQYLQSINLQTETSLKEYIGGTAFTSVTTGSDGNASGTAKIENADYGLYAVVEWNSANASINGEKVSLTNIQSPFLIALPTYVTTNEGEAYWEKNVTAEVKNSTDEPETEKKIVTANEDKTDGSESVDDTDITSIGDTVHFRLKGTVPNIPTVANGNKEQFKKYILVDNLSKGLTPETEEDGIQLKNVIVRTTNNNYSLENTDEVQYYTTKVENYTGTEPEYIGGKTIAVTLTEKGLKRISNWAAANAEETTKEIYFYYTAVVNENAKIGPDTQISGPAGNPNEVKLQYKIGSSADMETDWDKVTEYTFGIKADKQLAGSAAAVTDSNKNAITFVLYSTKDGKAETTGRTYYEMKKVSDGVYHVTSKTETSAENNTKIHPAAGGALNIKGLEEGTYFLEELSTVSGYNLLKAPVKIKITAKTGNNTYVLDGKEENNNQYIGTISQDGNTDGIFKVTINNIKGFELPSTGGSGIWFFVLAGAFAVAAGCGYYSMTIRKNRAK
;
A
#
# COMPACT_ATOMS: atom_id res chain seq x y z
N MET A 1 -15.21 15.42 -17.30
CA MET A 1 -13.80 15.08 -17.15
C MET A 1 -13.34 15.51 -15.76
N LYS A 2 -12.99 14.57 -14.88
CA LYS A 2 -12.41 14.90 -13.56
C LYS A 2 -10.92 15.12 -13.78
N LYS A 3 -10.41 16.30 -13.43
CA LYS A 3 -8.97 16.63 -13.51
C LYS A 3 -8.25 15.87 -12.40
N GLY A 4 -7.28 15.04 -12.75
CA GLY A 4 -6.36 14.44 -11.78
C GLY A 4 -5.42 15.53 -11.22
N ILE A 5 -5.30 15.61 -9.94
CA ILE A 5 -4.40 16.56 -9.25
C ILE A 5 -3.27 15.74 -8.61
N LEU A 6 -2.05 16.01 -9.04
CA LEU A 6 -0.84 15.44 -8.43
C LEU A 6 -0.38 16.36 -7.28
N LYS A 7 -0.27 15.82 -6.08
CA LYS A 7 0.18 16.55 -4.89
C LYS A 7 1.65 16.24 -4.60
N PHE A 8 2.49 17.24 -4.66
CA PHE A 8 3.91 17.15 -4.30
C PHE A 8 4.13 17.68 -2.89
N LEU A 9 4.70 16.85 -2.03
CA LEU A 9 5.11 17.19 -0.68
C LEU A 9 6.54 17.73 -0.69
N ALA A 10 6.78 18.92 -0.14
CA ALA A 10 8.13 19.38 0.12
C ALA A 10 8.76 18.51 1.22
N GLY A 11 9.87 17.86 0.91
CA GLY A 11 10.63 17.09 1.89
C GLY A 11 10.77 15.59 1.63
N THR A 12 9.79 14.94 1.08
CA THR A 12 9.91 13.58 0.56
C THR A 12 8.87 13.41 -0.53
N ALA A 13 9.26 13.63 -1.77
CA ALA A 13 8.38 13.36 -2.88
C ALA A 13 8.23 11.85 -3.04
N ALA A 14 7.33 11.26 -2.30
CA ALA A 14 6.68 10.08 -2.79
C ALA A 14 5.80 10.52 -3.97
N ILE A 15 6.44 10.83 -5.09
CA ILE A 15 5.74 10.80 -6.36
C ILE A 15 5.51 9.31 -6.62
N ALA A 16 4.45 8.78 -6.09
CA ALA A 16 3.91 7.54 -6.59
C ALA A 16 3.40 7.82 -8.01
N THR A 17 4.32 8.00 -8.93
CA THR A 17 4.00 7.90 -10.34
C THR A 17 3.83 6.42 -10.60
N LEU A 18 2.59 6.01 -10.58
CA LEU A 18 2.19 4.76 -11.15
C LEU A 18 2.55 4.73 -12.62
N ILE A 19 3.71 4.18 -12.90
CA ILE A 19 3.98 3.60 -14.19
C ILE A 19 3.76 2.10 -14.05
N GLY A 20 2.49 1.73 -13.84
CA GLY A 20 2.06 0.42 -14.22
C GLY A 20 2.10 0.42 -15.75
N GLY A 21 3.15 -0.15 -16.35
CA GLY A 21 3.17 -0.37 -17.77
C GLY A 21 1.93 -1.16 -18.16
N ALA A 22 0.97 -0.50 -18.81
CA ALA A 22 -0.13 -1.23 -19.43
C ALA A 22 0.50 -2.25 -20.40
N PRO A 23 0.18 -3.53 -20.29
CA PRO A 23 0.69 -4.51 -21.25
C PRO A 23 0.03 -4.25 -22.58
N LEU A 24 0.73 -3.52 -23.45
CA LEU A 24 0.37 -3.47 -24.87
C LEU A 24 0.67 -4.85 -25.42
N SER A 25 -0.37 -5.62 -25.69
CA SER A 25 -0.25 -6.90 -26.38
C SER A 25 0.01 -6.68 -27.88
N VAL A 26 1.22 -6.30 -28.20
CA VAL A 26 1.75 -6.36 -29.56
C VAL A 26 2.74 -7.52 -29.60
N GLN A 27 2.50 -8.46 -30.49
CA GLN A 27 3.37 -9.60 -30.71
C GLN A 27 4.61 -9.11 -31.46
N ALA A 28 5.69 -8.80 -30.72
CA ALA A 28 6.97 -8.43 -31.31
C ALA A 28 7.78 -9.68 -31.63
N ALA A 29 8.45 -9.65 -32.78
CA ALA A 29 9.40 -10.69 -33.15
C ALA A 29 10.60 -10.66 -32.19
N ALA A 30 11.09 -11.83 -31.79
CA ALA A 30 12.23 -11.96 -30.87
C ALA A 30 13.47 -11.32 -31.48
N THR A 31 13.98 -10.27 -30.86
CA THR A 31 15.30 -9.69 -31.13
C THR A 31 16.07 -9.73 -29.80
N ASP A 32 17.31 -10.19 -29.84
CA ASP A 32 18.16 -10.34 -28.65
C ASP A 32 18.65 -9.00 -28.07
N THR A 33 18.39 -7.89 -28.74
CA THR A 33 18.83 -6.55 -28.32
C THR A 33 17.61 -5.66 -28.04
N PRO A 34 17.54 -4.96 -26.90
CA PRO A 34 16.48 -3.99 -26.65
C PRO A 34 16.41 -2.93 -27.73
N LYS A 35 15.22 -2.66 -28.23
CA LYS A 35 14.97 -1.62 -29.23
C LYS A 35 14.12 -0.52 -28.64
N ALA A 36 14.65 0.70 -28.65
CA ALA A 36 13.92 1.90 -28.25
C ALA A 36 13.25 2.56 -29.46
N THR A 37 11.98 2.90 -29.35
CA THR A 37 11.23 3.65 -30.37
C THR A 37 10.61 4.87 -29.72
N LEU A 38 10.91 6.05 -30.25
CA LEU A 38 10.38 7.32 -29.77
C LEU A 38 8.84 7.33 -29.86
N VAL A 39 8.19 7.69 -28.79
CA VAL A 39 6.73 7.89 -28.75
C VAL A 39 6.42 9.30 -29.24
N THR A 40 5.97 9.39 -30.49
CA THR A 40 5.53 10.64 -31.09
C THR A 40 4.03 10.87 -30.87
N ASP A 41 3.56 12.07 -31.16
CA ASP A 41 2.13 12.43 -31.10
C ASP A 41 1.24 11.43 -31.84
N LYS A 42 1.66 10.99 -33.03
CA LYS A 42 0.93 9.98 -33.80
C LYS A 42 0.84 8.62 -33.10
N TYR A 43 1.90 8.21 -32.42
CA TYR A 43 1.94 6.96 -31.69
C TYR A 43 1.07 7.03 -30.43
N TYR A 44 1.09 8.19 -29.78
CA TYR A 44 0.26 8.47 -28.60
C TYR A 44 -1.24 8.36 -28.91
N LYS A 45 -1.69 8.91 -30.05
CA LYS A 45 -3.09 8.77 -30.51
C LYS A 45 -3.49 7.31 -30.69
N THR A 46 -2.60 6.48 -31.22
CA THR A 46 -2.84 5.03 -31.38
C THR A 46 -2.97 4.33 -30.01
N LEU A 47 -2.18 4.74 -29.03
CA LEU A 47 -2.25 4.18 -27.67
C LEU A 47 -3.57 4.48 -26.94
N LEU A 48 -4.16 5.64 -27.22
CA LEU A 48 -5.43 6.04 -26.62
C LEU A 48 -6.66 5.48 -27.34
N GLY A 49 -6.50 4.89 -28.53
CA GLY A 49 -7.63 4.46 -29.36
C GLY A 49 -8.45 5.62 -29.94
N GLU A 50 -7.90 6.84 -29.94
CA GLU A 50 -8.55 8.03 -30.49
C GLU A 50 -8.27 8.11 -31.98
N GLU A 51 -9.29 7.93 -32.80
CA GLU A 51 -9.26 8.22 -34.24
C GLU A 51 -9.77 9.68 -34.44
N ASP A 52 -8.91 10.54 -34.99
CA ASP A 52 -9.27 11.77 -35.74
C ASP A 52 -9.78 13.05 -35.02
N GLU A 53 -9.52 13.30 -33.75
CA GLU A 53 -9.71 14.67 -33.23
C GLU A 53 -8.36 15.42 -33.10
N GLU A 54 -8.34 16.73 -33.47
CA GLU A 54 -7.22 17.64 -33.17
C GLU A 54 -7.03 17.66 -31.64
N THR A 55 -6.03 16.93 -31.18
CA THR A 55 -5.73 16.91 -29.76
C THR A 55 -4.94 18.15 -29.39
N GLU A 56 -5.44 18.92 -28.44
CA GLU A 56 -4.70 20.02 -27.82
C GLU A 56 -3.34 19.51 -27.30
N ALA A 57 -2.31 20.32 -27.46
CA ALA A 57 -0.99 20.03 -26.92
C ALA A 57 -1.06 19.88 -25.38
N PRO A 58 -0.19 19.06 -24.77
CA PRO A 58 -0.16 18.90 -23.33
C PRO A 58 0.10 20.22 -22.60
N SER A 59 -0.37 20.31 -21.38
CA SER A 59 -0.08 21.45 -20.52
C SER A 59 0.28 21.00 -19.10
N LEU A 60 1.13 21.82 -18.43
CA LEU A 60 1.44 21.64 -17.03
C LEU A 60 0.99 22.89 -16.27
N THR A 61 0.17 22.69 -15.26
CA THR A 61 -0.25 23.71 -14.31
C THR A 61 0.47 23.49 -12.98
N LEU A 62 1.30 24.45 -12.59
CA LEU A 62 1.96 24.47 -11.29
C LEU A 62 1.08 25.29 -10.35
N LYS A 63 0.63 24.70 -9.25
CA LYS A 63 -0.15 25.37 -8.21
C LYS A 63 0.70 25.53 -6.96
N LYS A 64 0.81 26.75 -6.49
CA LYS A 64 1.62 27.13 -5.34
C LYS A 64 0.75 27.69 -4.24
N TYR A 65 0.64 26.97 -3.15
CA TYR A 65 -0.16 27.37 -2.00
C TYR A 65 0.66 27.28 -0.72
N LYS A 66 0.31 28.08 0.26
CA LYS A 66 0.81 27.94 1.61
C LYS A 66 0.43 26.56 2.14
N ASN A 67 1.44 25.77 2.52
CA ASN A 67 1.28 24.38 2.99
C ASN A 67 0.57 23.41 2.01
N GLY A 68 0.53 23.74 0.72
CA GLY A 68 0.08 22.84 -0.34
C GLY A 68 -1.41 22.47 -0.33
N SER A 69 -2.28 23.35 0.14
CA SER A 69 -3.74 23.15 0.11
C SER A 69 -4.45 24.24 -0.70
N GLU A 70 -5.31 23.83 -1.64
CA GLU A 70 -6.13 24.77 -2.45
C GLU A 70 -7.06 25.65 -1.60
N SER A 71 -7.39 25.24 -0.39
CA SER A 71 -8.20 26.01 0.55
C SER A 71 -7.41 27.07 1.32
N LYS A 72 -6.09 27.13 1.13
CA LYS A 72 -5.19 28.06 1.81
C LYS A 72 -4.60 29.05 0.83
N ASP A 73 -4.03 30.12 1.35
CA ASP A 73 -3.57 31.29 0.63
C ASP A 73 -2.65 30.94 -0.56
N PRO A 74 -3.04 31.31 -1.79
CA PRO A 74 -2.21 31.13 -2.97
C PRO A 74 -0.97 32.02 -2.89
N ILE A 75 0.17 31.52 -3.38
CA ILE A 75 1.43 32.24 -3.35
C ILE A 75 1.77 32.72 -4.77
N ASP A 76 1.75 34.03 -4.96
CA ASP A 76 2.14 34.71 -6.18
C ASP A 76 3.61 35.09 -6.17
N GLY A 77 4.20 35.36 -7.35
CA GLY A 77 5.54 35.89 -7.50
C GLY A 77 6.66 34.85 -7.34
N VAL A 78 6.34 33.54 -7.35
CA VAL A 78 7.34 32.47 -7.35
C VAL A 78 7.70 32.10 -8.77
N GLU A 79 8.98 32.26 -9.11
CA GLU A 79 9.55 31.87 -10.41
C GLU A 79 9.94 30.41 -10.44
N PHE A 80 9.38 29.67 -11.39
CA PHE A 80 9.82 28.34 -11.77
C PHE A 80 10.56 28.38 -13.08
N ARG A 81 11.59 27.54 -13.20
CA ARG A 81 12.24 27.24 -14.48
C ARG A 81 11.97 25.80 -14.86
N TYR A 82 11.74 25.58 -16.15
CA TYR A 82 11.45 24.26 -16.68
C TYR A 82 12.13 24.04 -18.02
N ALA A 83 12.45 22.80 -18.33
CA ALA A 83 12.93 22.38 -19.63
C ALA A 83 12.48 20.94 -19.92
N LYS A 84 12.28 20.63 -21.19
CA LYS A 84 12.17 19.26 -21.64
C LYS A 84 13.55 18.61 -21.56
N VAL A 85 13.70 17.56 -20.78
CA VAL A 85 14.99 16.90 -20.49
C VAL A 85 15.03 15.46 -20.96
N GLY A 86 13.95 14.96 -21.50
CA GLY A 86 13.87 13.62 -22.04
C GLY A 86 12.61 13.39 -22.86
N ASP A 87 12.63 12.29 -23.57
CA ASP A 87 11.52 11.82 -24.39
C ASP A 87 10.96 10.51 -23.85
N LEU A 88 9.72 10.21 -24.22
CA LEU A 88 9.09 8.93 -23.90
C LEU A 88 9.42 7.92 -25.02
N TYR A 89 9.90 6.75 -24.64
CA TYR A 89 10.23 5.65 -25.55
C TYR A 89 9.46 4.38 -25.20
N GLN A 90 9.12 3.64 -26.24
CA GLN A 90 8.73 2.25 -26.13
C GLN A 90 9.98 1.39 -26.24
N ILE A 91 10.22 0.54 -25.25
CA ILE A 91 11.33 -0.43 -25.24
C ILE A 91 10.77 -1.81 -25.54
N VAL A 92 11.32 -2.45 -26.57
CA VAL A 92 10.98 -3.83 -26.94
C VAL A 92 12.18 -4.73 -26.65
N GLU A 93 12.01 -5.71 -25.78
CA GLU A 93 13.00 -6.69 -25.38
C GLU A 93 12.41 -8.10 -25.52
N GLY A 94 12.76 -8.78 -26.60
CA GLY A 94 12.11 -10.05 -26.96
C GLY A 94 10.59 -9.87 -27.14
N ASN A 95 9.80 -10.54 -26.30
CA ASN A 95 8.34 -10.42 -26.30
C ASN A 95 7.81 -9.43 -25.24
N LYS A 96 8.68 -8.73 -24.54
CA LYS A 96 8.28 -7.72 -23.56
C LYS A 96 8.29 -6.34 -24.18
N ILE A 97 7.23 -5.58 -23.90
CA ILE A 97 7.13 -4.17 -24.24
C ILE A 97 7.00 -3.40 -22.94
N SER A 98 7.81 -2.36 -22.79
CA SER A 98 7.77 -1.44 -21.66
C SER A 98 7.92 -0.01 -22.14
N MET A 99 7.47 0.95 -21.34
CA MET A 99 7.72 2.36 -21.57
C MET A 99 8.91 2.80 -20.71
N ALA A 100 9.72 3.69 -21.25
CA ALA A 100 10.86 4.28 -20.55
C ALA A 100 11.05 5.74 -20.94
N TYR A 101 11.65 6.52 -20.04
CA TYR A 101 12.03 7.90 -20.31
C TYR A 101 13.50 7.94 -20.69
N GLY A 102 13.78 8.41 -21.90
CA GLY A 102 15.14 8.62 -22.39
C GLY A 102 15.63 10.01 -21.97
N VAL A 103 16.71 10.05 -21.20
CA VAL A 103 17.31 11.27 -20.66
C VAL A 103 18.71 11.45 -21.24
N GLU A 104 19.03 12.67 -21.71
CA GLU A 104 20.35 12.98 -22.24
C GLU A 104 21.45 12.98 -21.18
N ALA A 105 22.65 12.54 -21.55
CA ALA A 105 23.81 12.48 -20.67
C ALA A 105 24.16 13.85 -20.06
N ALA A 106 23.97 14.92 -20.79
CA ALA A 106 24.25 16.28 -20.30
C ALA A 106 23.37 16.65 -19.10
N PHE A 107 22.08 16.30 -19.16
CA PHE A 107 21.16 16.47 -18.02
C PHE A 107 21.56 15.56 -16.85
N ALA A 108 21.78 14.28 -17.12
CA ALA A 108 22.17 13.32 -16.09
C ALA A 108 23.46 13.74 -15.37
N ALA A 109 24.45 14.22 -16.11
CA ALA A 109 25.71 14.73 -15.53
C ALA A 109 25.51 15.99 -14.68
N ALA A 110 24.73 16.96 -15.18
CA ALA A 110 24.46 18.21 -14.46
C ALA A 110 23.75 17.97 -13.14
N PHE A 111 22.83 17.00 -13.12
CA PHE A 111 22.07 16.60 -11.94
C PHE A 111 22.69 15.41 -11.19
N LYS A 112 23.92 14.99 -11.56
CA LYS A 112 24.67 13.86 -10.93
C LYS A 112 23.85 12.59 -10.84
N ILE A 113 22.96 12.37 -11.79
CA ILE A 113 22.12 11.17 -11.87
C ILE A 113 22.96 10.05 -12.45
N THR A 114 22.96 8.88 -11.81
CA THR A 114 23.67 7.70 -12.31
C THR A 114 22.92 7.10 -13.50
N ALA A 115 23.66 6.47 -14.43
CA ALA A 115 23.04 5.74 -15.53
C ALA A 115 22.07 4.66 -15.00
N ALA A 116 20.95 4.47 -15.70
CA ALA A 116 20.00 3.41 -15.38
C ALA A 116 20.69 2.04 -15.50
N ALA A 117 20.48 1.18 -14.50
CA ALA A 117 21.10 -0.14 -14.45
C ALA A 117 20.60 -1.05 -15.59
N ASP A 118 19.37 -0.86 -16.06
CA ASP A 118 18.69 -1.80 -16.96
C ASP A 118 18.84 -1.47 -18.47
N TYR A 119 19.02 -0.20 -18.84
CA TYR A 119 19.11 0.17 -20.26
C TYR A 119 20.06 1.35 -20.50
N HIS A 120 21.18 1.05 -21.12
CA HIS A 120 22.04 2.02 -21.77
C HIS A 120 22.09 1.67 -23.27
N ILE A 121 21.31 2.35 -24.07
CA ILE A 121 21.29 2.17 -25.53
C ILE A 121 21.96 3.38 -26.15
N THR A 122 23.15 3.19 -26.73
CA THR A 122 23.87 4.23 -27.44
C THR A 122 23.47 4.23 -28.94
N GLU A 123 22.59 5.13 -29.33
CA GLU A 123 22.46 5.55 -30.74
C GLU A 123 22.74 7.05 -30.80
N ASN A 124 23.94 7.43 -31.22
CA ASN A 124 24.37 8.82 -31.50
C ASN A 124 24.40 9.82 -30.32
N GLY A 125 24.71 9.38 -29.15
CA GLY A 125 24.81 10.19 -27.93
C GLY A 125 24.43 9.34 -26.71
N ASP A 126 24.99 9.68 -25.57
CA ASP A 126 24.72 8.93 -24.33
C ASP A 126 23.31 9.22 -23.83
N MET A 127 22.35 8.35 -24.19
CA MET A 127 20.99 8.36 -23.64
C MET A 127 20.87 7.34 -22.53
N TYR A 128 20.23 7.75 -21.43
CA TYR A 128 19.91 6.89 -20.30
C TYR A 128 18.41 6.65 -20.26
N TYR A 129 18.00 5.37 -20.14
CA TYR A 129 16.59 4.98 -20.15
C TYR A 129 16.15 4.55 -18.76
N TYR A 130 15.11 5.19 -18.25
CA TYR A 130 14.52 4.94 -16.95
C TYR A 130 13.09 4.46 -17.11
N LYS A 131 12.75 3.32 -16.53
CA LYS A 131 11.37 2.80 -16.52
C LYS A 131 10.48 3.54 -15.53
N ASP A 132 11.07 4.05 -14.46
CA ASP A 132 10.38 4.78 -13.41
C ASP A 132 10.99 6.16 -13.23
N ILE A 133 10.15 7.19 -13.33
CA ILE A 133 10.55 8.59 -13.08
C ILE A 133 11.02 8.79 -11.63
N ASN A 134 10.48 8.01 -10.68
CA ASN A 134 10.88 8.07 -9.29
C ASN A 134 12.31 7.61 -9.06
N GLU A 135 12.80 6.69 -9.89
CA GLU A 135 14.20 6.26 -9.82
C GLU A 135 15.14 7.46 -10.00
N ILE A 136 14.87 8.35 -10.95
CA ILE A 136 15.67 9.55 -11.18
C ILE A 136 15.46 10.56 -10.04
N ASN A 137 14.21 10.76 -9.61
CA ASN A 137 13.88 11.71 -8.53
C ASN A 137 14.51 11.31 -7.21
N THR A 138 14.55 10.01 -6.89
CA THR A 138 15.14 9.50 -5.64
C THR A 138 16.65 9.54 -5.63
N GLN A 139 17.32 9.38 -6.76
CA GLN A 139 18.78 9.33 -6.80
C GLN A 139 19.44 10.65 -6.40
N TYR A 140 18.95 11.79 -6.91
CA TYR A 140 19.62 13.04 -6.65
C TYR A 140 18.72 14.28 -6.61
N LEU A 141 17.68 14.38 -7.42
CA LEU A 141 16.90 15.61 -7.57
C LEU A 141 16.33 16.13 -6.25
N GLN A 142 15.99 15.26 -5.31
CA GLN A 142 15.44 15.63 -4.01
C GLN A 142 16.47 16.17 -3.02
N SER A 143 17.75 15.85 -3.21
CA SER A 143 18.84 16.23 -2.29
C SER A 143 19.58 17.51 -2.71
N ILE A 144 19.25 18.10 -3.85
CA ILE A 144 19.99 19.23 -4.42
C ILE A 144 19.53 20.54 -3.78
N ASN A 145 20.47 21.25 -3.16
CA ASN A 145 20.35 22.67 -2.95
C ASN A 145 20.86 23.45 -4.17
N LEU A 146 19.99 23.73 -5.12
CA LEU A 146 20.30 24.36 -6.38
C LEU A 146 20.92 25.76 -6.26
N GLN A 147 20.68 26.46 -5.15
CA GLN A 147 21.21 27.81 -4.94
C GLN A 147 22.70 27.79 -4.61
N THR A 148 23.23 26.67 -4.15
CA THR A 148 24.64 26.53 -3.74
C THR A 148 25.52 25.82 -4.76
N GLU A 149 24.92 25.08 -5.72
CA GLU A 149 25.70 24.31 -6.69
C GLU A 149 25.90 25.07 -8.01
N THR A 150 27.12 25.53 -8.27
CA THR A 150 27.47 26.39 -9.40
C THR A 150 27.18 25.75 -10.76
N SER A 151 27.51 24.47 -10.94
CA SER A 151 27.30 23.75 -12.20
C SER A 151 25.82 23.61 -12.58
N LEU A 152 24.97 23.41 -11.59
CA LEU A 152 23.52 23.36 -11.79
C LEU A 152 22.92 24.72 -12.10
N LYS A 153 23.40 25.77 -11.43
CA LYS A 153 23.01 27.15 -11.74
C LYS A 153 23.36 27.53 -13.17
N GLU A 154 24.53 27.14 -13.64
CA GLU A 154 24.96 27.38 -15.02
C GLU A 154 24.10 26.62 -16.02
N TYR A 155 23.78 25.36 -15.76
CA TYR A 155 22.91 24.55 -16.61
C TYR A 155 21.48 25.11 -16.66
N ILE A 156 20.88 25.39 -15.52
CA ILE A 156 19.51 25.92 -15.40
C ILE A 156 19.43 27.39 -15.85
N GLY A 157 20.48 28.16 -15.66
CA GLY A 157 20.62 29.53 -16.13
C GLY A 157 20.85 29.66 -17.64
N GLY A 158 21.20 28.57 -18.32
CA GLY A 158 21.37 28.51 -19.76
C GLY A 158 20.07 28.63 -20.54
N THR A 159 20.19 28.60 -21.86
CA THR A 159 19.06 28.77 -22.83
C THR A 159 18.07 27.60 -22.84
N ALA A 160 18.40 26.48 -22.17
CA ALA A 160 17.57 25.27 -22.16
C ALA A 160 16.33 25.39 -21.26
N PHE A 161 16.34 26.29 -20.27
CA PHE A 161 15.25 26.45 -19.32
C PHE A 161 14.45 27.73 -19.60
N THR A 162 13.11 27.59 -19.58
CA THR A 162 12.17 28.70 -19.70
C THR A 162 11.59 29.02 -18.32
N SER A 163 11.28 30.30 -18.05
CA SER A 163 10.70 30.74 -16.79
C SER A 163 9.19 30.91 -16.89
N VAL A 164 8.49 30.54 -15.80
CA VAL A 164 7.10 30.91 -15.54
C VAL A 164 6.96 31.38 -14.09
N THR A 165 6.06 32.31 -13.82
CA THR A 165 5.88 32.89 -12.48
C THR A 165 4.43 32.75 -12.03
N THR A 166 4.20 32.35 -10.77
CA THR A 166 2.84 32.23 -10.22
C THR A 166 2.14 33.58 -10.13
N GLY A 167 0.85 33.60 -10.50
CA GLY A 167 0.03 34.81 -10.49
C GLY A 167 0.37 35.83 -11.60
N SER A 168 1.25 35.48 -12.56
CA SER A 168 1.60 36.31 -13.71
C SER A 168 0.97 35.82 -15.01
N ASP A 169 1.08 36.63 -16.07
CA ASP A 169 0.68 36.29 -17.45
C ASP A 169 -0.79 35.85 -17.59
N GLY A 170 -1.68 36.40 -16.78
CA GLY A 170 -3.11 36.09 -16.79
C GLY A 170 -3.49 34.79 -16.08
N ASN A 171 -2.54 34.14 -15.43
CA ASN A 171 -2.81 32.98 -14.58
C ASN A 171 -3.57 33.40 -13.30
N ALA A 172 -4.36 32.47 -12.76
CA ALA A 172 -4.97 32.64 -11.46
C ALA A 172 -3.90 32.76 -10.36
N SER A 173 -4.24 33.43 -9.25
CA SER A 173 -3.33 33.56 -8.11
C SER A 173 -2.82 32.19 -7.65
N GLY A 174 -1.54 32.11 -7.31
CA GLY A 174 -0.84 30.87 -6.95
C GLY A 174 -0.62 29.90 -8.11
N THR A 175 -0.90 30.28 -9.34
CA THR A 175 -0.84 29.37 -10.50
C THR A 175 0.17 29.88 -11.53
N ALA A 176 0.99 28.96 -12.05
CA ALA A 176 1.79 29.17 -13.25
C ALA A 176 1.50 28.05 -14.25
N LYS A 177 1.26 28.39 -15.52
CA LYS A 177 0.86 27.44 -16.55
C LYS A 177 1.87 27.39 -17.69
N ILE A 178 2.24 26.19 -18.08
CA ILE A 178 3.03 25.87 -19.24
C ILE A 178 2.06 25.30 -20.28
N GLU A 179 1.79 26.08 -21.32
CA GLU A 179 0.88 25.71 -22.40
C GLU A 179 1.64 25.22 -23.63
N ASN A 180 0.97 24.42 -24.45
CA ASN A 180 1.51 23.90 -25.71
C ASN A 180 2.87 23.20 -25.54
N ALA A 181 3.01 22.41 -24.49
CA ALA A 181 4.21 21.64 -24.24
C ALA A 181 4.33 20.47 -25.23
N ASP A 182 5.54 20.06 -25.56
CA ASP A 182 5.77 18.82 -26.29
C ASP A 182 5.59 17.60 -25.38
N TYR A 183 5.35 16.43 -25.98
CA TYR A 183 5.38 15.17 -25.23
C TYR A 183 6.79 14.87 -24.75
N GLY A 184 6.93 14.45 -23.50
CA GLY A 184 8.22 14.06 -22.93
C GLY A 184 8.34 14.27 -21.43
N LEU A 185 9.56 14.24 -20.96
CA LEU A 185 9.93 14.41 -19.58
C LEU A 185 10.43 15.83 -19.34
N TYR A 186 9.86 16.49 -18.33
CA TYR A 186 10.21 17.86 -17.96
C TYR A 186 10.87 17.91 -16.60
N ALA A 187 11.99 18.62 -16.50
CA ALA A 187 12.55 19.05 -15.23
C ALA A 187 11.92 20.39 -14.85
N VAL A 188 11.48 20.49 -13.61
CA VAL A 188 10.89 21.70 -13.04
C VAL A 188 11.66 22.07 -11.79
N VAL A 189 12.04 23.34 -11.69
CA VAL A 189 12.87 23.87 -10.62
C VAL A 189 12.25 25.16 -10.09
N GLU A 190 12.01 25.23 -8.79
CA GLU A 190 11.72 26.50 -8.15
C GLU A 190 13.01 27.34 -8.10
N TRP A 191 13.03 28.43 -8.85
CA TRP A 191 14.25 29.18 -9.07
C TRP A 191 14.41 30.38 -8.15
N ASN A 192 13.33 31.15 -7.97
CA ASN A 192 13.35 32.39 -7.21
C ASN A 192 12.02 32.67 -6.54
N SER A 193 12.05 32.96 -5.27
CA SER A 193 10.89 33.31 -4.46
C SER A 193 10.99 34.68 -3.79
N ALA A 194 11.96 35.51 -4.19
CA ALA A 194 12.18 36.83 -3.57
C ALA A 194 10.98 37.79 -3.69
N ASN A 195 10.11 37.55 -4.68
CA ASN A 195 8.88 38.31 -4.91
C ASN A 195 7.62 37.58 -4.44
N ALA A 196 7.77 36.49 -3.68
CA ALA A 196 6.62 35.74 -3.19
C ALA A 196 5.69 36.62 -2.34
N SER A 197 4.39 36.52 -2.60
CA SER A 197 3.35 37.25 -1.87
C SER A 197 2.08 36.43 -1.72
N ILE A 198 1.38 36.67 -0.61
CA ILE A 198 0.04 36.14 -0.34
C ILE A 198 -0.90 37.33 -0.18
N ASN A 199 -1.97 37.37 -0.97
CA ASN A 199 -2.94 38.52 -0.96
C ASN A 199 -2.23 39.87 -1.15
N GLY A 200 -1.12 39.92 -1.88
CA GLY A 200 -0.31 41.12 -2.12
C GLY A 200 0.68 41.49 -1.02
N GLU A 201 0.70 40.78 0.11
CA GLU A 201 1.69 40.95 1.17
C GLU A 201 2.89 40.05 0.92
N LYS A 202 4.10 40.61 1.01
CA LYS A 202 5.35 39.83 0.82
C LYS A 202 5.50 38.78 1.90
N VAL A 203 5.85 37.57 1.49
CA VAL A 203 6.17 36.45 2.39
C VAL A 203 7.57 35.93 2.11
N SER A 204 8.24 35.46 3.15
CA SER A 204 9.52 34.76 3.02
C SER A 204 9.26 33.27 2.94
N LEU A 205 9.64 32.67 1.82
CA LEU A 205 9.61 31.21 1.68
C LEU A 205 10.96 30.66 2.09
N THR A 206 11.00 29.79 3.10
CA THR A 206 12.23 29.29 3.69
C THR A 206 12.66 27.95 3.10
N ASN A 207 11.72 27.17 2.60
CA ASN A 207 12.01 25.93 1.91
C ASN A 207 11.67 26.09 0.42
N ILE A 208 12.71 26.05 -0.40
CA ILE A 208 12.56 25.97 -1.83
C ILE A 208 12.17 24.54 -2.19
N GLN A 209 11.18 24.38 -3.05
CA GLN A 209 10.83 23.06 -3.58
C GLN A 209 12.03 22.42 -4.27
N SER A 210 12.38 21.21 -3.88
CA SER A 210 13.40 20.44 -4.58
C SER A 210 13.00 20.27 -6.06
N PRO A 211 13.97 20.26 -6.97
CA PRO A 211 13.69 19.95 -8.36
C PRO A 211 12.96 18.65 -8.52
N PHE A 212 12.06 18.57 -9.46
CA PHE A 212 11.34 17.36 -9.76
C PHE A 212 11.17 17.16 -11.27
N LEU A 213 10.96 15.91 -11.66
CA LEU A 213 10.61 15.53 -13.00
C LEU A 213 9.11 15.27 -13.10
N ILE A 214 8.54 15.63 -14.24
CA ILE A 214 7.14 15.34 -14.55
C ILE A 214 7.01 14.94 -16.01
N ALA A 215 6.21 13.93 -16.27
CA ALA A 215 5.94 13.48 -17.63
C ALA A 215 4.70 14.19 -18.21
N LEU A 216 4.76 14.57 -19.47
CA LEU A 216 3.64 15.08 -20.24
C LEU A 216 3.46 14.23 -21.51
N PRO A 217 2.38 13.47 -21.63
CA PRO A 217 1.33 13.23 -20.66
C PRO A 217 1.77 12.33 -19.49
N THR A 218 1.02 12.36 -18.41
CA THR A 218 1.22 11.49 -17.26
C THR A 218 0.20 10.35 -17.27
N TYR A 219 0.64 9.13 -17.00
CA TYR A 219 -0.25 7.98 -16.84
C TYR A 219 -0.88 8.00 -15.45
N VAL A 220 -2.20 7.97 -15.38
CA VAL A 220 -2.96 8.05 -14.14
C VAL A 220 -3.86 6.83 -14.03
N THR A 221 -3.90 6.20 -12.85
CA THR A 221 -4.86 5.15 -12.54
C THR A 221 -5.90 5.70 -11.56
N THR A 222 -7.17 5.53 -11.87
CA THR A 222 -8.25 5.97 -10.98
C THR A 222 -8.45 5.00 -9.81
N ASN A 223 -9.14 5.45 -8.77
CA ASN A 223 -9.52 4.59 -7.65
C ASN A 223 -10.44 3.42 -8.06
N GLU A 224 -11.00 3.48 -9.27
CA GLU A 224 -11.86 2.43 -9.85
C GLU A 224 -11.05 1.45 -10.71
N GLY A 225 -9.71 1.61 -10.76
CA GLY A 225 -8.81 0.76 -11.53
C GLY A 225 -8.76 1.10 -13.03
N GLU A 226 -9.44 2.15 -13.47
CA GLU A 226 -9.30 2.66 -14.84
C GLU A 226 -7.99 3.42 -14.99
N ALA A 227 -7.28 3.17 -16.06
CA ALA A 227 -6.02 3.82 -16.35
C ALA A 227 -6.14 4.68 -17.63
N TYR A 228 -5.61 5.90 -17.57
CA TYR A 228 -5.63 6.80 -18.72
C TYR A 228 -4.42 7.73 -18.71
N TRP A 229 -4.15 8.32 -19.86
CA TRP A 229 -3.12 9.34 -19.99
C TRP A 229 -3.71 10.73 -19.78
N GLU A 230 -3.20 11.45 -18.77
CA GLU A 230 -3.60 12.83 -18.48
C GLU A 230 -2.65 13.80 -19.20
N LYS A 231 -3.19 14.62 -20.11
CA LYS A 231 -2.43 15.62 -20.87
C LYS A 231 -2.29 16.94 -20.13
N ASN A 232 -3.35 17.33 -19.42
CA ASN A 232 -3.41 18.60 -18.70
C ASN A 232 -3.05 18.37 -17.23
N VAL A 233 -1.77 18.14 -16.99
CA VAL A 233 -1.26 17.77 -15.67
C VAL A 233 -1.27 18.96 -14.73
N THR A 234 -1.74 18.78 -13.50
CA THR A 234 -1.65 19.76 -12.43
C THR A 234 -0.72 19.24 -11.35
N ALA A 235 0.33 19.99 -11.04
CA ALA A 235 1.26 19.71 -9.96
C ALA A 235 1.06 20.73 -8.83
N GLU A 236 0.73 20.26 -7.63
CA GLU A 236 0.69 21.09 -6.43
C GLU A 236 2.07 21.11 -5.80
N VAL A 237 2.68 22.29 -5.74
CA VAL A 237 4.04 22.52 -5.23
C VAL A 237 3.93 23.16 -3.86
N LYS A 238 4.40 22.45 -2.82
CA LYS A 238 4.33 22.94 -1.43
C LYS A 238 5.55 23.80 -1.10
N ASN A 239 5.33 24.91 -0.39
CA ASN A 239 6.37 25.60 0.34
C ASN A 239 5.96 25.78 1.79
N SER A 240 6.92 25.69 2.70
CA SER A 240 6.69 26.17 4.05
C SER A 240 7.11 27.64 4.17
N THR A 241 6.32 28.38 4.88
CA THR A 241 6.65 29.74 5.31
C THR A 241 7.16 29.69 6.74
N ASP A 242 8.33 29.12 6.98
CA ASP A 242 8.89 28.88 8.32
C ASP A 242 7.94 28.14 9.29
N GLU A 243 6.94 27.43 8.75
CA GLU A 243 5.98 26.68 9.55
C GLU A 243 6.41 25.22 9.65
N PRO A 244 6.22 24.56 10.79
CA PRO A 244 6.46 23.15 10.92
C PRO A 244 5.58 22.35 9.96
N GLU A 245 6.10 21.24 9.48
CA GLU A 245 5.37 20.24 8.71
C GLU A 245 5.29 18.94 9.49
N THR A 246 4.30 18.12 9.20
CA THR A 246 4.18 16.76 9.73
C THR A 246 4.17 15.74 8.62
N GLU A 247 4.71 14.57 8.95
CA GLU A 247 4.65 13.38 8.10
C GLU A 247 4.37 12.17 8.97
N LYS A 248 3.52 11.31 8.48
CA LYS A 248 3.28 9.99 9.06
C LYS A 248 3.65 8.92 8.08
N LYS A 249 4.33 7.86 8.56
CA LYS A 249 4.70 6.71 7.74
C LYS A 249 4.51 5.41 8.52
N ILE A 250 4.27 4.34 7.79
CA ILE A 250 4.39 2.98 8.26
C ILE A 250 5.80 2.51 7.97
N VAL A 251 6.46 1.88 8.95
CA VAL A 251 7.78 1.28 8.78
C VAL A 251 7.60 -0.12 8.21
N THR A 252 8.02 -0.34 6.98
CA THR A 252 7.80 -1.60 6.24
C THR A 252 9.01 -2.53 6.24
N ALA A 253 10.19 -2.01 6.58
CA ALA A 253 11.40 -2.82 6.76
C ALA A 253 12.41 -2.12 7.67
N ASN A 254 13.32 -2.90 8.27
CA ASN A 254 14.31 -2.46 9.25
C ASN A 254 13.63 -1.81 10.49
N GLU A 255 12.60 -2.45 11.02
CA GLU A 255 11.77 -1.99 12.14
C GLU A 255 12.54 -1.80 13.44
N ASP A 256 13.72 -2.43 13.58
CA ASP A 256 14.66 -2.24 14.67
C ASP A 256 15.43 -0.94 14.58
N LYS A 257 15.44 -0.27 13.43
CA LYS A 257 16.02 1.04 13.25
C LYS A 257 14.99 2.11 13.58
N THR A 258 15.43 3.09 14.31
CA THR A 258 14.61 4.24 14.72
C THR A 258 15.45 5.53 14.58
N ASP A 259 16.15 5.66 13.46
CA ASP A 259 17.08 6.77 13.20
C ASP A 259 16.75 7.53 11.89
N GLY A 260 15.60 7.25 11.28
CA GLY A 260 15.16 7.82 10.01
C GLY A 260 15.77 7.14 8.77
N SER A 261 16.45 5.99 8.95
CA SER A 261 17.03 5.20 7.84
C SER A 261 16.24 3.93 7.52
N GLU A 262 15.15 3.69 8.22
CA GLU A 262 14.21 2.59 7.98
C GLU A 262 13.46 2.77 6.64
N SER A 263 12.99 1.67 6.08
CA SER A 263 12.08 1.73 4.92
C SER A 263 10.68 2.08 5.38
N VAL A 264 10.02 3.00 4.68
CA VAL A 264 8.70 3.50 5.06
C VAL A 264 7.79 3.64 3.84
N ASP A 265 6.47 3.49 4.08
CA ASP A 265 5.44 3.70 3.08
C ASP A 265 4.20 4.37 3.71
N ASP A 266 3.27 4.83 2.88
CA ASP A 266 1.97 5.38 3.30
C ASP A 266 0.92 4.28 3.50
N THR A 267 1.24 3.07 3.07
CA THR A 267 0.35 1.91 3.13
C THR A 267 1.13 0.65 3.45
N ASP A 268 0.51 -0.27 4.19
CA ASP A 268 1.04 -1.60 4.42
C ASP A 268 -0.10 -2.62 4.52
N ILE A 269 0.25 -3.90 4.54
CA ILE A 269 -0.69 -5.01 4.58
C ILE A 269 -0.26 -6.01 5.64
N THR A 270 -1.10 -6.16 6.66
CA THR A 270 -0.81 -7.04 7.80
C THR A 270 -2.01 -7.90 8.17
N SER A 271 -1.76 -8.95 8.93
CA SER A 271 -2.81 -9.77 9.53
C SER A 271 -3.36 -9.14 10.82
N ILE A 272 -4.60 -9.45 11.16
CA ILE A 272 -5.10 -9.19 12.53
C ILE A 272 -4.21 -9.94 13.53
N GLY A 273 -3.77 -9.24 14.57
CA GLY A 273 -2.85 -9.73 15.59
C GLY A 273 -1.39 -9.33 15.35
N ASP A 274 -1.05 -8.85 14.17
CA ASP A 274 0.30 -8.35 13.87
C ASP A 274 0.51 -6.93 14.40
N THR A 275 1.75 -6.61 14.69
CA THR A 275 2.17 -5.28 15.15
C THR A 275 2.61 -4.45 13.95
N VAL A 276 2.09 -3.24 13.85
CA VAL A 276 2.47 -2.23 12.87
C VAL A 276 3.34 -1.18 13.55
N HIS A 277 4.42 -0.80 12.89
CA HIS A 277 5.36 0.20 13.36
C HIS A 277 5.10 1.54 12.66
N PHE A 278 4.86 2.59 13.43
CA PHE A 278 4.59 3.92 12.92
C PHE A 278 5.74 4.88 13.23
N ARG A 279 6.04 5.74 12.25
CA ARG A 279 6.91 6.88 12.39
C ARG A 279 6.13 8.17 12.20
N LEU A 280 6.15 9.03 13.20
CA LEU A 280 5.68 10.41 13.13
C LEU A 280 6.88 11.32 12.97
N LYS A 281 6.80 12.25 12.05
CA LYS A 281 7.80 13.28 11.85
C LYS A 281 7.17 14.66 12.01
N GLY A 282 7.81 15.52 12.79
CA GLY A 282 7.53 16.93 12.80
C GLY A 282 8.78 17.72 12.44
N THR A 283 8.66 18.72 11.59
CA THR A 283 9.80 19.61 11.32
C THR A 283 9.89 20.72 12.36
N VAL A 284 11.10 21.24 12.52
CA VAL A 284 11.38 22.36 13.42
C VAL A 284 11.84 23.54 12.56
N PRO A 285 11.02 24.57 12.36
CA PRO A 285 11.39 25.73 11.55
C PRO A 285 12.49 26.54 12.20
N ASN A 286 13.05 27.48 11.46
CA ASN A 286 13.93 28.47 12.01
C ASN A 286 13.19 29.35 13.02
N ILE A 287 13.75 29.50 14.19
CA ILE A 287 13.13 30.32 15.23
C ILE A 287 13.46 31.79 14.98
N PRO A 288 12.44 32.64 14.83
CA PRO A 288 12.67 34.07 14.60
C PRO A 288 13.53 34.71 15.66
N THR A 289 14.32 35.72 15.26
CA THR A 289 15.05 36.55 16.19
C THR A 289 14.24 37.79 16.50
N VAL A 290 13.83 37.95 17.74
CA VAL A 290 13.11 39.16 18.18
C VAL A 290 14.03 40.39 18.26
N ALA A 291 13.45 41.59 18.32
CA ALA A 291 14.16 42.86 18.19
C ALA A 291 15.34 43.07 19.15
N ASN A 292 15.37 42.40 20.28
CA ASN A 292 16.47 42.44 21.27
C ASN A 292 17.58 41.38 21.00
N GLY A 293 17.56 40.72 19.86
CA GLY A 293 18.52 39.66 19.50
C GLY A 293 18.28 38.30 20.14
N ASN A 294 17.25 38.17 20.98
CA ASN A 294 16.83 36.85 21.51
C ASN A 294 16.04 36.09 20.47
N LYS A 295 16.20 34.78 20.46
CA LYS A 295 15.38 33.92 19.64
C LYS A 295 14.09 33.58 20.37
N GLU A 296 12.94 33.67 19.68
CA GLU A 296 11.69 33.19 20.21
C GLU A 296 11.74 31.68 20.38
N GLN A 297 11.04 31.16 21.38
CA GLN A 297 11.03 29.75 21.69
C GLN A 297 9.66 29.17 21.38
N PHE A 298 9.61 27.88 21.07
CA PHE A 298 8.36 27.17 21.05
C PHE A 298 7.64 27.28 22.39
N LYS A 299 6.34 27.52 22.33
CA LYS A 299 5.43 27.54 23.50
C LYS A 299 4.50 26.34 23.50
N LYS A 300 4.32 25.71 22.33
CA LYS A 300 3.51 24.51 22.15
C LYS A 300 4.09 23.70 21.00
N TYR A 301 4.14 22.39 21.18
CA TYR A 301 4.47 21.42 20.14
C TYR A 301 3.82 20.10 20.53
N ILE A 302 2.70 19.76 19.88
CA ILE A 302 1.88 18.59 20.18
C ILE A 302 1.58 17.88 18.88
N LEU A 303 2.04 16.65 18.74
CA LEU A 303 1.57 15.77 17.69
C LEU A 303 0.25 15.13 18.15
N VAL A 304 -0.79 15.32 17.37
CA VAL A 304 -2.10 14.73 17.56
C VAL A 304 -2.29 13.67 16.49
N ASP A 305 -2.51 12.44 16.91
CA ASP A 305 -2.54 11.26 16.04
C ASP A 305 -3.87 10.52 16.26
N ASN A 306 -4.64 10.32 15.19
CA ASN A 306 -5.92 9.63 15.24
C ASN A 306 -5.79 8.25 14.60
N LEU A 307 -6.05 7.22 15.38
CA LEU A 307 -6.10 5.84 14.93
C LEU A 307 -7.54 5.38 14.74
N SER A 308 -7.79 4.70 13.62
CA SER A 308 -9.06 3.99 13.43
C SER A 308 -9.24 2.88 14.46
N LYS A 309 -10.49 2.46 14.67
CA LYS A 309 -10.84 1.41 15.65
C LYS A 309 -10.15 0.05 15.41
N GLY A 310 -9.66 -0.17 14.19
CA GLY A 310 -8.94 -1.40 13.81
C GLY A 310 -7.50 -1.46 14.32
N LEU A 311 -6.99 -0.37 14.87
CA LEU A 311 -5.64 -0.26 15.39
C LEU A 311 -5.67 -0.02 16.91
N THR A 312 -4.90 -0.80 17.66
CA THR A 312 -4.76 -0.65 19.13
C THR A 312 -3.31 -0.28 19.41
N PRO A 313 -3.02 0.95 19.87
CA PRO A 313 -1.65 1.34 20.20
C PRO A 313 -1.15 0.57 21.44
N GLU A 314 0.13 0.25 21.47
CA GLU A 314 0.77 -0.26 22.67
C GLU A 314 0.87 0.86 23.72
N THR A 315 0.29 0.61 24.91
CA THR A 315 0.18 1.62 25.96
C THR A 315 1.05 1.28 27.17
N GLU A 316 1.55 2.34 27.83
CA GLU A 316 2.16 2.28 29.15
C GLU A 316 1.40 3.23 30.08
N GLU A 317 0.96 2.74 31.24
CA GLU A 317 0.17 3.52 32.22
C GLU A 317 -0.95 4.34 31.55
N ASP A 318 -0.79 5.66 31.46
CA ASP A 318 -1.78 6.58 30.87
C ASP A 318 -1.44 7.03 29.42
N GLY A 319 -0.34 6.54 28.82
CA GLY A 319 0.15 6.96 27.52
C GLY A 319 0.49 5.82 26.57
N ILE A 320 1.18 6.16 25.46
CA ILE A 320 1.76 5.17 24.56
C ILE A 320 3.23 4.93 24.88
N GLN A 321 3.68 3.71 24.64
CA GLN A 321 5.10 3.39 24.64
C GLN A 321 5.74 3.94 23.36
N LEU A 322 6.56 4.99 23.49
CA LEU A 322 7.42 5.41 22.39
C LEU A 322 8.68 4.53 22.36
N LYS A 323 8.94 3.92 21.23
CA LYS A 323 10.17 3.10 21.05
C LYS A 323 11.42 3.97 21.02
N ASN A 324 11.31 5.16 20.43
CA ASN A 324 12.38 6.16 20.44
C ASN A 324 11.83 7.56 20.09
N VAL A 325 12.55 8.60 20.48
CA VAL A 325 12.34 9.98 20.04
C VAL A 325 13.68 10.53 19.58
N ILE A 326 13.79 10.85 18.29
CA ILE A 326 15.03 11.29 17.66
C ILE A 326 14.89 12.71 17.14
N VAL A 327 15.88 13.52 17.42
CA VAL A 327 16.06 14.84 16.84
C VAL A 327 17.18 14.77 15.81
N ARG A 328 16.90 15.19 14.59
CA ARG A 328 17.80 15.02 13.45
C ARG A 328 18.01 16.31 12.66
N THR A 329 19.26 16.50 12.22
CA THR A 329 19.64 17.38 11.10
C THR A 329 20.20 16.55 9.96
N THR A 330 20.58 17.17 8.85
CA THR A 330 21.27 16.50 7.74
C THR A 330 22.53 15.75 8.21
N ASN A 331 23.24 16.29 9.21
CA ASN A 331 24.56 15.79 9.60
C ASN A 331 24.60 15.09 10.96
N ASN A 332 23.57 15.27 11.81
CA ASN A 332 23.58 14.77 13.18
C ASN A 332 22.19 14.31 13.62
N ASN A 333 22.18 13.26 14.45
CA ASN A 333 21.00 12.83 15.18
C ASN A 333 21.35 12.61 16.66
N TYR A 334 20.36 12.76 17.54
CA TYR A 334 20.46 12.37 18.93
C TYR A 334 19.09 11.96 19.47
N SER A 335 19.08 11.03 20.43
CA SER A 335 17.86 10.61 21.10
C SER A 335 17.40 11.65 22.13
N LEU A 336 16.10 11.93 22.16
CA LEU A 336 15.47 12.78 23.17
C LEU A 336 14.80 11.86 24.21
N GLU A 337 15.59 11.31 25.13
CA GLU A 337 15.11 10.33 26.09
C GLU A 337 14.58 11.00 27.36
N ASN A 338 13.41 10.52 27.82
CA ASN A 338 12.93 10.81 29.15
C ASN A 338 13.74 10.03 30.19
N THR A 339 14.03 10.67 31.30
CA THR A 339 14.68 10.05 32.47
C THR A 339 13.83 10.30 33.70
N ASP A 340 14.11 9.62 34.81
CA ASP A 340 13.41 9.85 36.08
C ASP A 340 13.49 11.31 36.55
N GLU A 341 14.56 12.02 36.18
CA GLU A 341 14.79 13.43 36.58
C GLU A 341 14.25 14.44 35.57
N VAL A 342 14.22 14.09 34.28
CA VAL A 342 13.89 15.01 33.19
C VAL A 342 12.92 14.36 32.20
N GLN A 343 11.73 14.92 32.13
CA GLN A 343 10.72 14.57 31.12
C GLN A 343 10.74 15.62 30.01
N TYR A 344 11.11 15.25 28.79
CA TYR A 344 11.09 16.11 27.61
C TYR A 344 9.76 16.06 26.87
N TYR A 345 9.04 14.97 27.00
CA TYR A 345 7.70 14.80 26.40
C TYR A 345 6.81 13.99 27.32
N THR A 346 5.51 14.09 27.11
CA THR A 346 4.48 13.24 27.70
C THR A 346 3.61 12.66 26.58
N THR A 347 3.01 11.51 26.84
CA THR A 347 2.06 10.88 25.92
C THR A 347 0.71 10.71 26.61
N LYS A 348 -0.37 10.79 25.85
CA LYS A 348 -1.72 10.55 26.33
C LYS A 348 -2.51 9.78 25.27
N VAL A 349 -3.33 8.83 25.68
CA VAL A 349 -4.24 8.09 24.81
C VAL A 349 -5.67 8.27 25.29
N GLU A 350 -6.53 8.71 24.42
CA GLU A 350 -7.95 8.92 24.69
C GLU A 350 -8.82 8.27 23.61
N ASN A 351 -10.11 8.12 23.88
CA ASN A 351 -11.02 7.73 22.81
C ASN A 351 -11.17 8.90 21.82
N TYR A 352 -11.22 8.57 20.54
CA TYR A 352 -11.49 9.57 19.51
C TYR A 352 -12.88 10.21 19.74
N THR A 353 -12.93 11.53 19.73
CA THR A 353 -14.14 12.32 20.00
C THR A 353 -14.57 13.18 18.81
N GLY A 354 -13.83 13.10 17.68
CA GLY A 354 -14.16 13.82 16.45
C GLY A 354 -15.33 13.21 15.68
N THR A 355 -15.63 13.78 14.54
CA THR A 355 -16.80 13.42 13.70
C THR A 355 -16.46 12.61 12.46
N GLU A 356 -15.17 12.47 12.13
CA GLU A 356 -14.74 11.72 10.95
C GLU A 356 -15.09 10.24 11.09
N PRO A 357 -15.94 9.68 10.20
CA PRO A 357 -16.51 8.33 10.36
C PRO A 357 -15.47 7.22 10.47
N GLU A 358 -14.31 7.41 9.84
CA GLU A 358 -13.23 6.43 9.79
C GLU A 358 -12.52 6.24 11.13
N TYR A 359 -12.59 7.24 12.03
CA TYR A 359 -11.96 7.19 13.35
C TYR A 359 -12.95 6.95 14.50
N ILE A 360 -14.26 6.95 14.24
CA ILE A 360 -15.27 6.70 15.29
C ILE A 360 -15.04 5.32 15.94
N GLY A 361 -14.91 5.32 17.27
CA GLY A 361 -14.58 4.14 18.06
C GLY A 361 -13.08 3.81 18.13
N GLY A 362 -12.26 4.63 17.52
CA GLY A 362 -10.79 4.56 17.58
C GLY A 362 -10.19 5.37 18.73
N LYS A 363 -8.93 5.71 18.60
CA LYS A 363 -8.14 6.41 19.61
C LYS A 363 -7.53 7.70 19.06
N THR A 364 -7.33 8.64 19.95
CA THR A 364 -6.46 9.81 19.72
C THR A 364 -5.27 9.71 20.65
N ILE A 365 -4.07 9.81 20.09
CA ILE A 365 -2.80 9.89 20.79
C ILE A 365 -2.34 11.33 20.74
N ALA A 366 -1.90 11.87 21.88
CA ALA A 366 -1.22 13.15 21.94
C ALA A 366 0.21 12.94 22.45
N VAL A 367 1.21 13.37 21.67
CA VAL A 367 2.61 13.44 22.10
C VAL A 367 2.96 14.92 22.29
N THR A 368 3.15 15.32 23.52
CA THR A 368 3.31 16.72 23.93
C THR A 368 4.72 16.96 24.43
N LEU A 369 5.46 17.90 23.82
CA LEU A 369 6.71 18.37 24.39
C LEU A 369 6.44 19.18 25.68
N THR A 370 7.14 18.83 26.75
CA THR A 370 7.10 19.57 28.02
C THR A 370 7.83 20.92 27.87
N GLU A 371 7.73 21.78 28.87
CA GLU A 371 8.52 23.02 28.89
C GLU A 371 10.03 22.78 28.70
N LYS A 372 10.56 21.72 29.34
CA LYS A 372 11.96 21.31 29.16
C LYS A 372 12.24 20.82 27.74
N GLY A 373 11.32 20.06 27.15
CA GLY A 373 11.38 19.61 25.76
C GLY A 373 11.37 20.78 24.78
N LEU A 374 10.41 21.69 24.93
CA LEU A 374 10.28 22.89 24.10
C LEU A 374 11.55 23.75 24.15
N LYS A 375 12.12 23.96 25.35
CA LYS A 375 13.37 24.68 25.52
C LYS A 375 14.55 23.95 24.86
N ARG A 376 14.62 22.63 25.03
CA ARG A 376 15.67 21.79 24.41
C ARG A 376 15.66 21.90 22.90
N ILE A 377 14.49 21.74 22.27
CA ILE A 377 14.31 21.82 20.81
C ILE A 377 14.55 23.25 20.29
N SER A 378 14.06 24.28 21.00
CA SER A 378 14.30 25.67 20.62
C SER A 378 15.80 26.01 20.61
N ASN A 379 16.51 25.58 21.64
CA ASN A 379 17.97 25.82 21.72
C ASN A 379 18.73 25.05 20.64
N TRP A 380 18.31 23.82 20.37
CA TRP A 380 18.89 23.00 19.31
C TRP A 380 18.65 23.60 17.93
N ALA A 381 17.41 24.01 17.61
CA ALA A 381 17.08 24.68 16.35
C ALA A 381 17.86 25.97 16.15
N ALA A 382 18.04 26.75 17.22
CA ALA A 382 18.86 27.97 17.19
C ALA A 382 20.35 27.70 16.94
N ALA A 383 20.89 26.61 17.52
CA ALA A 383 22.27 26.20 17.31
C ALA A 383 22.55 25.63 15.92
N ASN A 384 21.51 25.16 15.24
CA ASN A 384 21.55 24.56 13.89
C ASN A 384 20.78 25.42 12.87
N ALA A 385 20.86 26.75 12.99
CA ALA A 385 20.10 27.67 12.14
C ALA A 385 20.46 27.56 10.64
N GLU A 386 21.69 27.17 10.33
CA GLU A 386 22.19 26.98 8.96
C GLU A 386 21.78 25.65 8.35
N GLU A 387 21.27 24.71 9.16
CA GLU A 387 20.82 23.42 8.66
C GLU A 387 19.43 23.56 8.02
N THR A 388 19.30 23.06 6.80
CA THR A 388 18.03 23.11 6.05
C THR A 388 17.01 22.11 6.56
N THR A 389 17.47 21.00 7.13
CA THR A 389 16.62 19.94 7.68
C THR A 389 16.75 19.90 9.19
N LYS A 390 15.68 20.13 9.88
CA LYS A 390 15.55 19.97 11.34
C LYS A 390 14.25 19.22 11.62
N GLU A 391 14.35 17.98 12.10
CA GLU A 391 13.23 17.07 12.23
C GLU A 391 13.21 16.41 13.61
N ILE A 392 12.02 16.10 14.10
CA ILE A 392 11.79 15.26 15.28
C ILE A 392 10.99 14.06 14.84
N TYR A 393 11.50 12.87 15.11
CA TYR A 393 10.84 11.61 14.85
C TYR A 393 10.35 10.99 16.15
N PHE A 394 9.14 10.43 16.11
CA PHE A 394 8.54 9.67 17.19
C PHE A 394 8.11 8.32 16.63
N TYR A 395 8.50 7.24 17.30
CA TYR A 395 8.22 5.87 16.88
C TYR A 395 7.34 5.19 17.90
N TYR A 396 6.28 4.59 17.45
CA TYR A 396 5.39 3.78 18.28
C TYR A 396 4.83 2.61 17.49
N THR A 397 4.20 1.67 18.20
CA THR A 397 3.59 0.48 17.62
C THR A 397 2.11 0.41 17.94
N ALA A 398 1.36 -0.22 17.04
CA ALA A 398 -0.02 -0.58 17.27
C ALA A 398 -0.30 -1.99 16.73
N VAL A 399 -1.21 -2.71 17.36
CA VAL A 399 -1.65 -4.02 16.90
C VAL A 399 -2.89 -3.87 16.04
N VAL A 400 -2.93 -4.53 14.90
CA VAL A 400 -4.15 -4.67 14.09
C VAL A 400 -5.12 -5.58 14.84
N ASN A 401 -6.26 -5.05 15.24
CA ASN A 401 -7.20 -5.76 16.11
C ASN A 401 -8.42 -6.32 15.35
N GLU A 402 -9.28 -7.04 16.05
CA GLU A 402 -10.48 -7.69 15.50
C GLU A 402 -11.52 -6.73 14.86
N ASN A 403 -11.44 -5.43 15.15
CA ASN A 403 -12.32 -4.41 14.56
C ASN A 403 -11.75 -3.83 13.26
N ALA A 404 -10.61 -4.33 12.80
CA ALA A 404 -10.00 -3.89 11.56
C ALA A 404 -10.97 -4.08 10.38
N LYS A 405 -11.07 -3.07 9.54
CA LYS A 405 -11.81 -3.12 8.29
C LYS A 405 -11.05 -3.97 7.29
N ILE A 406 -11.78 -4.75 6.53
CA ILE A 406 -11.24 -5.65 5.51
C ILE A 406 -11.28 -4.96 4.17
N GLY A 407 -10.10 -4.81 3.56
CA GLY A 407 -9.96 -4.26 2.22
C GLY A 407 -10.55 -2.85 2.04
N PRO A 408 -10.63 -2.36 0.82
CA PRO A 408 -11.31 -1.12 0.51
C PRO A 408 -12.83 -1.26 0.75
N ASP A 409 -13.44 -0.28 1.41
CA ASP A 409 -14.89 -0.28 1.66
C ASP A 409 -15.60 0.43 0.51
N THR A 410 -16.41 -0.29 -0.24
CA THR A 410 -17.19 0.24 -1.37
C THR A 410 -18.32 1.18 -0.97
N GLN A 411 -18.63 1.27 0.33
CA GLN A 411 -19.75 2.09 0.84
C GLN A 411 -19.35 3.48 1.30
N ILE A 412 -18.06 3.75 1.42
CA ILE A 412 -17.52 5.07 1.79
C ILE A 412 -16.62 5.51 0.63
N SER A 413 -16.91 6.65 0.03
CA SER A 413 -16.09 7.23 -1.04
C SER A 413 -14.70 7.62 -0.47
N GLY A 414 -13.76 6.68 -0.50
CA GLY A 414 -12.38 6.84 -0.02
C GLY A 414 -11.71 5.50 0.19
N PRO A 415 -10.38 5.43 0.31
CA PRO A 415 -9.68 4.20 0.61
C PRO A 415 -10.12 3.72 1.99
N ALA A 416 -10.80 2.56 2.00
CA ALA A 416 -11.23 1.95 3.25
C ALA A 416 -10.13 1.07 3.72
N GLY A 417 -9.45 1.10 4.54
CA GLY A 417 -8.52 0.31 5.34
C GLY A 417 -8.67 0.75 6.78
N ASN A 418 -7.59 0.70 7.49
CA ASN A 418 -7.50 1.13 8.86
C ASN A 418 -6.60 2.37 8.90
N PRO A 419 -7.16 3.56 8.65
CA PRO A 419 -6.38 4.78 8.56
C PRO A 419 -5.83 5.19 9.92
N ASN A 420 -4.72 5.89 9.83
CA ASN A 420 -4.04 6.51 10.93
C ASN A 420 -3.45 7.84 10.43
N GLU A 421 -3.75 8.95 11.10
CA GLU A 421 -3.36 10.29 10.66
C GLU A 421 -2.71 11.10 11.78
N VAL A 422 -1.84 12.04 11.43
CA VAL A 422 -1.17 12.93 12.37
C VAL A 422 -1.26 14.37 11.92
N LYS A 423 -1.37 15.29 12.86
CA LYS A 423 -1.09 16.72 12.69
C LYS A 423 -0.27 17.26 13.85
N LEU A 424 0.42 18.37 13.62
CA LEU A 424 1.12 19.11 14.64
C LEU A 424 0.29 20.35 15.04
N GLN A 425 0.10 20.52 16.34
CA GLN A 425 -0.32 21.77 16.95
C GLN A 425 0.89 22.46 17.56
N TYR A 426 1.10 23.73 17.21
CA TYR A 426 2.30 24.43 17.64
C TYR A 426 2.04 25.91 17.94
N LYS A 427 2.97 26.51 18.68
CA LYS A 427 3.02 27.94 18.96
C LYS A 427 4.46 28.40 19.12
N ILE A 428 4.84 29.45 18.44
CA ILE A 428 6.16 30.07 18.55
C ILE A 428 5.98 31.48 19.13
N GLY A 429 6.69 31.75 20.22
CA GLY A 429 6.68 33.06 20.89
C GLY A 429 5.27 33.55 21.24
N SER A 430 4.90 34.70 20.73
CA SER A 430 3.60 35.35 20.93
C SER A 430 2.59 35.10 19.80
N SER A 431 2.93 34.23 18.83
CA SER A 431 2.01 33.88 17.73
C SER A 431 0.69 33.28 18.26
N ALA A 432 -0.34 33.23 17.42
CA ALA A 432 -1.52 32.46 17.71
C ALA A 432 -1.18 30.95 17.80
N ASP A 433 -2.07 30.16 18.38
CA ASP A 433 -2.00 28.71 18.26
C ASP A 433 -2.26 28.32 16.80
N MET A 434 -1.42 27.50 16.25
CA MET A 434 -1.44 27.06 14.86
C MET A 434 -1.43 25.54 14.76
N GLU A 435 -1.81 25.00 13.61
CA GLU A 435 -1.74 23.57 13.33
C GLU A 435 -1.42 23.30 11.85
N THR A 436 -0.80 22.17 11.60
CA THR A 436 -0.55 21.68 10.25
C THR A 436 -1.78 20.97 9.69
N ASP A 437 -1.78 20.69 8.40
CA ASP A 437 -2.70 19.74 7.82
C ASP A 437 -2.45 18.33 8.34
N TRP A 438 -3.47 17.46 8.23
CA TRP A 438 -3.35 16.05 8.53
C TRP A 438 -2.53 15.33 7.46
N ASP A 439 -1.61 14.48 7.90
CA ASP A 439 -0.95 13.49 7.07
C ASP A 439 -1.39 12.09 7.48
N LYS A 440 -1.69 11.23 6.50
CA LYS A 440 -2.42 9.98 6.70
C LYS A 440 -1.72 8.80 6.06
N VAL A 441 -1.66 7.69 6.78
CA VAL A 441 -1.29 6.37 6.30
C VAL A 441 -2.47 5.41 6.45
N THR A 442 -2.43 4.29 5.74
CA THR A 442 -3.53 3.32 5.80
C THR A 442 -2.99 1.89 5.87
N GLU A 443 -3.42 1.16 6.89
CA GLU A 443 -3.14 -0.25 7.07
C GLU A 443 -4.26 -1.10 6.49
N TYR A 444 -3.92 -2.11 5.69
CA TYR A 444 -4.89 -3.00 5.05
C TYR A 444 -4.80 -4.42 5.58
N THR A 445 -5.93 -5.09 5.59
CA THR A 445 -6.03 -6.52 5.84
C THR A 445 -7.12 -7.11 4.97
N PHE A 446 -7.01 -8.39 4.66
CA PHE A 446 -7.89 -9.06 3.70
C PHE A 446 -8.63 -10.23 4.32
N GLY A 447 -9.48 -10.89 3.50
CA GLY A 447 -10.26 -12.02 3.95
C GLY A 447 -10.47 -13.07 2.87
N ILE A 448 -10.92 -14.23 3.31
CA ILE A 448 -11.36 -15.34 2.47
C ILE A 448 -12.83 -15.62 2.74
N LYS A 449 -13.61 -15.75 1.68
CA LYS A 449 -14.98 -16.25 1.72
C LYS A 449 -15.05 -17.57 0.96
N ALA A 450 -15.17 -18.67 1.68
CA ALA A 450 -15.40 -19.97 1.10
C ALA A 450 -16.91 -20.27 1.08
N ASP A 451 -17.41 -20.73 -0.08
CA ASP A 451 -18.75 -21.27 -0.25
C ASP A 451 -18.65 -22.81 -0.26
N LYS A 452 -18.97 -23.40 0.90
CA LYS A 452 -18.92 -24.85 1.07
C LYS A 452 -20.17 -25.50 0.50
N GLN A 453 -19.98 -26.44 -0.40
CA GLN A 453 -21.06 -27.20 -1.05
C GLN A 453 -20.91 -28.70 -0.79
N LEU A 454 -22.04 -29.39 -0.76
CA LEU A 454 -22.15 -30.83 -0.74
C LEU A 454 -22.91 -31.28 -1.99
N ALA A 455 -22.26 -32.06 -2.85
CA ALA A 455 -22.78 -32.47 -4.17
C ALA A 455 -23.28 -31.29 -5.03
N GLY A 456 -22.51 -30.16 -5.03
CA GLY A 456 -22.82 -28.96 -5.80
C GLY A 456 -23.92 -28.08 -5.22
N SER A 457 -24.34 -28.32 -3.98
CA SER A 457 -25.37 -27.50 -3.31
C SER A 457 -24.89 -26.96 -1.95
N ALA A 458 -24.87 -25.65 -1.83
CA ALA A 458 -24.60 -24.96 -0.56
C ALA A 458 -25.75 -25.20 0.45
N ALA A 459 -26.99 -25.27 -0.03
CA ALA A 459 -28.16 -25.57 0.82
C ALA A 459 -28.14 -26.98 1.45
N ALA A 460 -27.28 -27.88 0.99
CA ALA A 460 -27.06 -29.18 1.61
C ALA A 460 -26.24 -29.10 2.91
N VAL A 461 -25.57 -27.98 3.16
CA VAL A 461 -24.96 -27.65 4.46
C VAL A 461 -26.04 -27.05 5.35
N THR A 462 -26.46 -27.79 6.35
CA THR A 462 -27.58 -27.44 7.24
C THR A 462 -27.11 -27.24 8.68
N ASP A 463 -27.96 -26.71 9.54
CA ASP A 463 -27.66 -26.57 10.97
C ASP A 463 -27.33 -27.89 11.66
N SER A 464 -27.90 -29.01 11.18
CA SER A 464 -27.66 -30.33 11.75
C SER A 464 -26.32 -30.95 11.33
N ASN A 465 -25.73 -30.55 10.22
CA ASN A 465 -24.52 -31.17 9.67
C ASN A 465 -23.31 -30.22 9.55
N LYS A 466 -23.48 -28.91 9.64
CA LYS A 466 -22.40 -27.93 9.47
C LYS A 466 -21.19 -28.18 10.39
N ASN A 467 -21.42 -28.61 11.62
CA ASN A 467 -20.35 -28.87 12.60
C ASN A 467 -19.56 -30.17 12.30
N ALA A 468 -20.05 -31.02 11.43
CA ALA A 468 -19.30 -32.19 10.94
C ALA A 468 -18.22 -31.79 9.91
N ILE A 469 -18.34 -30.57 9.36
CA ILE A 469 -17.38 -30.02 8.41
C ILE A 469 -16.41 -29.14 9.18
N THR A 470 -15.14 -29.51 9.19
CA THR A 470 -14.11 -28.80 9.93
C THR A 470 -12.97 -28.42 9.01
N PHE A 471 -12.59 -27.17 9.04
CA PHE A 471 -11.41 -26.63 8.35
C PHE A 471 -10.38 -26.10 9.34
N VAL A 472 -9.14 -26.02 8.88
CA VAL A 472 -8.07 -25.22 9.46
C VAL A 472 -7.41 -24.39 8.36
N LEU A 473 -6.93 -23.21 8.70
CA LEU A 473 -6.14 -22.36 7.82
C LEU A 473 -4.70 -22.35 8.28
N TYR A 474 -3.75 -22.55 7.36
CA TYR A 474 -2.34 -22.44 7.64
C TYR A 474 -1.57 -21.83 6.46
N SER A 475 -0.36 -21.39 6.73
CA SER A 475 0.66 -21.00 5.74
C SER A 475 1.93 -21.80 5.95
N THR A 476 2.85 -21.74 4.97
CA THR A 476 4.20 -22.35 5.05
C THR A 476 5.22 -21.38 4.47
N LYS A 477 6.46 -21.46 4.93
CA LYS A 477 7.53 -20.55 4.48
C LYS A 477 7.80 -20.60 2.98
N ASP A 478 7.64 -21.76 2.36
CA ASP A 478 7.93 -21.98 0.94
C ASP A 478 6.69 -21.97 0.05
N GLY A 479 5.50 -21.73 0.62
CA GLY A 479 4.25 -21.72 -0.11
C GLY A 479 3.84 -23.07 -0.70
N LYS A 480 4.32 -24.19 -0.12
CA LYS A 480 3.92 -25.54 -0.48
C LYS A 480 3.07 -26.17 0.61
N ALA A 481 2.12 -27.01 0.21
CA ALA A 481 1.21 -27.70 1.13
C ALA A 481 1.92 -28.86 1.86
N GLU A 482 2.90 -28.58 2.68
CA GLU A 482 3.66 -29.57 3.43
C GLU A 482 3.02 -29.92 4.77
N THR A 483 3.40 -31.06 5.36
CA THR A 483 2.89 -31.49 6.66
C THR A 483 3.70 -30.95 7.83
N THR A 484 4.88 -30.38 7.58
CA THR A 484 5.79 -29.81 8.57
C THR A 484 6.04 -28.34 8.29
N GLY A 485 6.39 -27.57 9.31
CA GLY A 485 6.67 -26.13 9.16
C GLY A 485 5.44 -25.30 8.85
N ARG A 486 4.27 -25.75 9.29
CA ARG A 486 3.01 -25.04 9.15
C ARG A 486 2.85 -23.98 10.24
N THR A 487 2.44 -22.80 9.83
CA THR A 487 1.95 -21.76 10.74
C THR A 487 0.42 -21.71 10.63
N TYR A 488 -0.27 -22.11 11.68
CA TYR A 488 -1.73 -22.11 11.76
C TYR A 488 -2.25 -20.77 12.26
N TYR A 489 -3.46 -20.41 11.83
CA TYR A 489 -4.13 -19.20 12.25
C TYR A 489 -5.15 -19.51 13.34
N GLU A 490 -4.98 -18.89 14.49
CA GLU A 490 -5.98 -18.93 15.55
C GLU A 490 -7.13 -18.00 15.22
N MET A 491 -8.36 -18.47 15.49
CA MET A 491 -9.58 -17.83 15.03
C MET A 491 -10.54 -17.57 16.17
N LYS A 492 -11.07 -16.36 16.25
CA LYS A 492 -12.21 -16.01 17.09
C LYS A 492 -13.48 -16.11 16.26
N LYS A 493 -14.42 -16.95 16.68
CA LYS A 493 -15.75 -17.03 16.09
C LYS A 493 -16.54 -15.77 16.44
N VAL A 494 -16.93 -14.98 15.44
CA VAL A 494 -17.76 -13.77 15.58
C VAL A 494 -19.24 -14.10 15.43
N SER A 495 -19.57 -14.94 14.45
CA SER A 495 -20.90 -15.49 14.24
C SER A 495 -20.78 -16.83 13.50
N ASP A 496 -21.90 -17.48 13.21
CA ASP A 496 -21.88 -18.74 12.43
C ASP A 496 -21.19 -18.53 11.08
N GLY A 497 -20.12 -19.33 10.86
CA GLY A 497 -19.33 -19.27 9.64
C GLY A 497 -18.52 -17.99 9.46
N VAL A 498 -18.39 -17.13 10.48
CA VAL A 498 -17.57 -15.90 10.43
C VAL A 498 -16.51 -15.93 11.53
N TYR A 499 -15.27 -15.83 11.09
CA TYR A 499 -14.10 -15.93 11.96
C TYR A 499 -13.12 -14.78 11.69
N HIS A 500 -12.56 -14.23 12.76
CA HIS A 500 -11.44 -13.30 12.69
C HIS A 500 -10.16 -13.98 13.15
N VAL A 501 -9.07 -13.77 12.46
CA VAL A 501 -7.74 -14.13 12.91
C VAL A 501 -7.45 -13.39 14.21
N THR A 502 -6.79 -14.05 15.17
CA THR A 502 -6.36 -13.43 16.42
C THR A 502 -4.87 -13.55 16.65
N SER A 503 -4.27 -14.63 16.18
CA SER A 503 -2.85 -14.90 16.33
C SER A 503 -2.40 -16.04 15.40
N LYS A 504 -1.09 -16.27 15.37
CA LYS A 504 -0.44 -17.34 14.61
C LYS A 504 0.18 -18.35 15.60
N THR A 505 0.10 -19.65 15.29
CA THR A 505 0.67 -20.73 16.12
C THR A 505 1.28 -21.83 15.25
N GLU A 506 2.29 -22.54 15.76
CA GLU A 506 2.88 -23.69 15.09
C GLU A 506 2.14 -25.01 15.39
N THR A 507 1.15 -24.99 16.28
CA THR A 507 0.40 -26.17 16.70
C THR A 507 -1.03 -26.17 16.18
N SER A 508 -1.40 -27.22 15.43
CA SER A 508 -2.76 -27.37 14.85
C SER A 508 -3.80 -27.92 15.83
N ALA A 509 -3.40 -28.33 17.01
CA ALA A 509 -4.25 -29.14 17.90
C ALA A 509 -5.27 -28.31 18.71
N GLU A 510 -5.13 -27.00 18.71
CA GLU A 510 -5.96 -26.12 19.52
C GLU A 510 -7.37 -25.96 18.93
N ASN A 511 -8.37 -25.89 19.78
CA ASN A 511 -9.77 -25.73 19.34
C ASN A 511 -10.01 -24.40 18.60
N ASN A 512 -9.19 -23.38 18.86
CA ASN A 512 -9.26 -22.06 18.26
C ASN A 512 -8.71 -21.98 16.81
N THR A 513 -8.02 -23.04 16.32
CA THR A 513 -7.63 -23.12 14.89
C THR A 513 -8.69 -23.78 14.02
N LYS A 514 -9.70 -24.44 14.61
CA LYS A 514 -10.75 -25.18 13.90
C LYS A 514 -11.95 -24.29 13.63
N ILE A 515 -12.37 -24.26 12.37
CA ILE A 515 -13.47 -23.43 11.88
C ILE A 515 -14.50 -24.27 11.13
N HIS A 516 -15.77 -23.84 11.18
CA HIS A 516 -16.90 -24.52 10.58
C HIS A 516 -17.71 -23.57 9.71
N PRO A 517 -18.27 -24.02 8.57
CA PRO A 517 -19.19 -23.20 7.79
C PRO A 517 -20.50 -22.94 8.53
N ALA A 518 -21.20 -21.89 8.17
CA ALA A 518 -22.60 -21.69 8.55
C ALA A 518 -23.52 -22.66 7.81
N ALA A 519 -24.78 -22.76 8.24
CA ALA A 519 -25.83 -23.30 7.39
C ALA A 519 -25.91 -22.49 6.09
N GLY A 520 -26.05 -23.18 4.94
CA GLY A 520 -25.90 -22.56 3.63
C GLY A 520 -24.45 -22.48 3.14
N GLY A 521 -23.48 -23.08 3.86
CA GLY A 521 -22.12 -23.30 3.39
C GLY A 521 -21.15 -22.11 3.52
N ALA A 522 -21.59 -20.94 3.96
CA ALA A 522 -20.72 -19.77 4.05
C ALA A 522 -19.65 -19.94 5.13
N LEU A 523 -18.39 -19.71 4.77
CA LEU A 523 -17.25 -19.65 5.70
C LEU A 523 -16.43 -18.41 5.37
N ASN A 524 -16.42 -17.44 6.27
CA ASN A 524 -15.72 -16.17 6.13
C ASN A 524 -14.58 -16.09 7.12
N ILE A 525 -13.38 -15.85 6.62
CA ILE A 525 -12.15 -15.66 7.40
C ILE A 525 -11.66 -14.25 7.13
N LYS A 526 -11.42 -13.46 8.17
CA LYS A 526 -11.01 -12.07 8.07
C LYS A 526 -9.72 -11.83 8.85
N GLY A 527 -8.90 -10.88 8.35
CA GLY A 527 -7.68 -10.47 9.02
C GLY A 527 -6.43 -11.17 8.51
N LEU A 528 -6.25 -11.23 7.20
CA LEU A 528 -5.13 -11.88 6.52
C LEU A 528 -4.29 -10.85 5.77
N GLU A 529 -2.98 -11.03 5.79
CA GLU A 529 -2.01 -10.31 4.97
C GLU A 529 -1.85 -10.93 3.58
N GLU A 530 -0.96 -10.37 2.76
CA GLU A 530 -0.49 -11.04 1.56
C GLU A 530 0.20 -12.35 1.90
N GLY A 531 -0.02 -13.36 1.06
CA GLY A 531 0.61 -14.64 1.31
C GLY A 531 -0.03 -15.81 0.59
N THR A 532 0.56 -16.98 0.80
CA THR A 532 0.01 -18.25 0.34
C THR A 532 -0.57 -19.00 1.52
N TYR A 533 -1.85 -19.26 1.43
CA TYR A 533 -2.65 -19.92 2.46
C TYR A 533 -3.14 -21.28 1.98
N PHE A 534 -3.34 -22.17 2.93
CA PHE A 534 -3.89 -23.49 2.71
C PHE A 534 -5.08 -23.69 3.62
N LEU A 535 -6.27 -23.83 3.01
CA LEU A 535 -7.51 -24.16 3.72
C LEU A 535 -7.70 -25.68 3.64
N GLU A 536 -7.40 -26.39 4.72
CA GLU A 536 -7.45 -27.85 4.80
C GLU A 536 -8.75 -28.30 5.46
N GLU A 537 -9.46 -29.20 4.79
CA GLU A 537 -10.64 -29.84 5.35
C GLU A 537 -10.23 -31.06 6.19
N LEU A 538 -10.43 -31.00 7.50
CA LEU A 538 -10.10 -32.10 8.44
C LEU A 538 -11.19 -33.14 8.55
N SER A 539 -12.45 -32.75 8.39
CA SER A 539 -13.61 -33.64 8.41
C SER A 539 -14.75 -33.08 7.56
N THR A 540 -15.60 -33.97 7.08
CA THR A 540 -16.80 -33.63 6.31
C THR A 540 -17.99 -34.48 6.70
N VAL A 541 -19.15 -34.21 6.14
CA VAL A 541 -20.40 -34.94 6.42
C VAL A 541 -20.28 -36.40 5.95
N SER A 542 -20.79 -37.32 6.75
CA SER A 542 -20.84 -38.74 6.41
C SER A 542 -21.51 -38.97 5.05
N GLY A 543 -20.90 -39.85 4.22
CA GLY A 543 -21.35 -40.12 2.84
C GLY A 543 -20.74 -39.18 1.79
N TYR A 544 -19.90 -38.23 2.20
CA TYR A 544 -19.15 -37.36 1.30
C TYR A 544 -17.64 -37.64 1.41
N ASN A 545 -16.95 -37.48 0.31
CA ASN A 545 -15.51 -37.64 0.29
C ASN A 545 -14.82 -36.40 0.83
N LEU A 546 -13.87 -36.60 1.72
CA LEU A 546 -12.97 -35.55 2.19
C LEU A 546 -12.12 -35.01 1.04
N LEU A 547 -11.77 -33.74 1.06
CA LEU A 547 -10.82 -33.18 0.10
C LEU A 547 -9.49 -33.93 0.21
N LYS A 548 -8.90 -34.28 -0.95
CA LYS A 548 -7.61 -35.01 -1.00
C LYS A 548 -6.41 -34.11 -0.71
N ALA A 549 -6.55 -32.82 -0.91
CA ALA A 549 -5.51 -31.83 -0.68
C ALA A 549 -6.14 -30.53 -0.15
N PRO A 550 -5.40 -29.72 0.60
CA PRO A 550 -5.89 -28.41 1.01
C PRO A 550 -6.08 -27.48 -0.18
N VAL A 551 -7.02 -26.57 -0.05
CA VAL A 551 -7.25 -25.50 -1.03
C VAL A 551 -6.15 -24.47 -0.89
N LYS A 552 -5.32 -24.30 -1.91
CA LYS A 552 -4.27 -23.29 -1.96
C LYS A 552 -4.85 -21.96 -2.42
N ILE A 553 -4.67 -20.92 -1.63
CA ILE A 553 -5.14 -19.56 -1.87
C ILE A 553 -3.95 -18.63 -1.82
N LYS A 554 -3.72 -17.87 -2.88
CA LYS A 554 -2.67 -16.85 -2.90
C LYS A 554 -3.32 -15.48 -2.92
N ILE A 555 -3.10 -14.72 -1.86
CA ILE A 555 -3.51 -13.32 -1.75
C ILE A 555 -2.30 -12.48 -2.15
N THR A 556 -2.45 -11.69 -3.22
CA THR A 556 -1.48 -10.66 -3.62
C THR A 556 -2.24 -9.38 -3.83
N ALA A 557 -1.76 -8.29 -3.26
CA ALA A 557 -2.32 -6.97 -3.49
C ALA A 557 -1.45 -6.22 -4.49
N LYS A 558 -2.09 -5.48 -5.40
CA LYS A 558 -1.41 -4.52 -6.26
C LYS A 558 -1.68 -3.13 -5.72
N THR A 559 -0.61 -2.41 -5.42
CA THR A 559 -0.69 -1.00 -5.05
C THR A 559 -0.96 -0.18 -6.31
N GLY A 560 -2.04 0.55 -6.31
CA GLY A 560 -2.34 1.51 -7.36
C GLY A 560 -3.10 2.68 -6.75
N ASN A 561 -2.54 3.88 -6.72
CA ASN A 561 -3.15 5.11 -6.19
C ASN A 561 -3.82 4.94 -4.81
N ASN A 562 -3.12 4.33 -3.87
CA ASN A 562 -3.64 4.04 -2.52
C ASN A 562 -4.88 3.11 -2.49
N THR A 563 -5.11 2.34 -3.54
CA THR A 563 -6.12 1.29 -3.59
C THR A 563 -5.47 -0.05 -3.89
N TYR A 564 -5.69 -1.03 -3.03
CA TYR A 564 -5.22 -2.39 -3.26
C TYR A 564 -6.26 -3.16 -4.05
N VAL A 565 -5.82 -3.81 -5.12
CA VAL A 565 -6.64 -4.76 -5.89
C VAL A 565 -6.15 -6.15 -5.58
N LEU A 566 -7.02 -7.01 -5.05
CA LEU A 566 -6.69 -8.42 -4.84
C LEU A 566 -6.49 -9.11 -6.19
N ASP A 567 -5.28 -9.58 -6.45
CA ASP A 567 -4.96 -10.46 -7.57
C ASP A 567 -4.74 -11.87 -7.03
N GLY A 568 -5.82 -12.51 -6.56
CA GLY A 568 -5.80 -13.88 -6.11
C GLY A 568 -5.86 -14.82 -7.30
N LYS A 569 -4.85 -15.66 -7.50
CA LYS A 569 -4.89 -16.79 -8.42
C LYS A 569 -4.94 -18.09 -7.64
N GLU A 570 -5.90 -18.95 -8.01
CA GLU A 570 -5.84 -20.34 -7.59
C GLU A 570 -4.75 -21.06 -8.39
N GLU A 571 -3.78 -21.61 -7.70
CA GLU A 571 -2.86 -22.60 -8.25
C GLU A 571 -3.24 -23.97 -7.68
N ASN A 572 -4.36 -24.53 -8.14
CA ASN A 572 -4.70 -25.88 -7.75
C ASN A 572 -4.51 -26.89 -8.87
N ASN A 573 -3.75 -27.91 -8.55
CA ASN A 573 -3.74 -29.16 -9.28
C ASN A 573 -5.03 -29.92 -8.98
N ASN A 574 -6.14 -29.39 -9.45
CA ASN A 574 -7.35 -30.12 -9.80
C ASN A 574 -7.88 -31.24 -8.92
N GLN A 575 -9.05 -31.11 -8.56
CA GLN A 575 -10.14 -32.10 -8.77
C GLN A 575 -11.37 -31.83 -7.95
N TYR A 576 -11.35 -30.84 -7.06
CA TYR A 576 -12.38 -30.70 -6.04
C TYR A 576 -12.98 -29.31 -5.90
N ILE A 577 -12.57 -28.35 -6.71
CA ILE A 577 -12.86 -26.96 -6.49
C ILE A 577 -13.75 -26.43 -7.60
N GLY A 578 -14.89 -25.91 -7.20
CA GLY A 578 -15.69 -25.04 -8.06
C GLY A 578 -14.89 -23.77 -8.39
N THR A 579 -15.27 -23.12 -9.44
CA THR A 579 -14.66 -21.88 -9.94
C THR A 579 -14.36 -20.86 -8.85
N ILE A 580 -13.13 -20.38 -8.81
CA ILE A 580 -12.78 -19.14 -8.13
C ILE A 580 -13.34 -18.02 -9.00
N SER A 581 -14.25 -17.24 -8.47
CA SER A 581 -14.69 -16.02 -9.10
C SER A 581 -13.84 -14.85 -8.60
N GLN A 582 -12.96 -14.35 -9.44
CA GLN A 582 -12.44 -13.02 -9.31
C GLN A 582 -13.50 -12.05 -9.86
N ASP A 583 -14.43 -11.62 -9.04
CA ASP A 583 -15.10 -10.38 -9.33
C ASP A 583 -14.05 -9.26 -9.08
N GLY A 584 -13.96 -8.29 -9.97
CA GLY A 584 -13.09 -7.13 -9.87
C GLY A 584 -13.22 -6.53 -8.46
N ASN A 585 -12.26 -6.87 -7.58
CA ASN A 585 -12.60 -7.04 -6.19
C ASN A 585 -12.19 -5.80 -5.41
N THR A 586 -13.17 -4.97 -5.18
CA THR A 586 -13.06 -3.78 -4.33
C THR A 586 -13.33 -4.07 -2.85
N ASP A 587 -13.76 -5.31 -2.49
CA ASP A 587 -14.15 -5.64 -1.11
C ASP A 587 -13.04 -6.29 -0.26
N GLY A 588 -11.85 -6.52 -0.82
CA GLY A 588 -10.73 -7.12 -0.08
C GLY A 588 -10.95 -8.58 0.34
N ILE A 589 -11.94 -9.25 -0.24
CA ILE A 589 -12.33 -10.61 0.13
C ILE A 589 -12.11 -11.56 -1.05
N PHE A 590 -11.26 -12.57 -0.84
CA PHE A 590 -11.02 -13.63 -1.80
C PHE A 590 -12.16 -14.67 -1.75
N LYS A 591 -12.84 -14.93 -2.87
CA LYS A 591 -13.98 -15.85 -2.93
C LYS A 591 -13.58 -17.19 -3.53
N VAL A 592 -13.93 -18.30 -2.85
CA VAL A 592 -13.66 -19.67 -3.31
C VAL A 592 -14.85 -20.58 -3.07
N THR A 593 -15.17 -21.47 -4.03
CA THR A 593 -16.20 -22.50 -3.86
C THR A 593 -15.54 -23.86 -3.60
N ILE A 594 -15.94 -24.54 -2.53
CA ILE A 594 -15.42 -25.84 -2.11
C ILE A 594 -16.53 -26.87 -2.14
N ASN A 595 -16.43 -27.86 -3.02
CA ASN A 595 -17.47 -28.88 -3.20
C ASN A 595 -16.98 -30.29 -2.85
N ASN A 596 -17.68 -30.97 -1.92
CA ASN A 596 -17.46 -32.39 -1.68
C ASN A 596 -18.47 -33.23 -2.48
N ILE A 597 -17.95 -34.18 -3.20
CA ILE A 597 -18.78 -35.16 -3.92
C ILE A 597 -19.21 -36.32 -3.01
N LYS A 598 -20.35 -36.92 -3.29
CA LYS A 598 -20.78 -38.15 -2.58
C LYS A 598 -19.75 -39.25 -2.76
N GLY A 599 -19.40 -39.89 -1.68
CA GLY A 599 -18.62 -41.11 -1.68
C GLY A 599 -19.41 -42.24 -2.35
N PHE A 600 -18.73 -43.24 -2.92
CA PHE A 600 -19.38 -44.49 -3.27
C PHE A 600 -19.83 -45.13 -1.95
N GLU A 601 -21.14 -45.20 -1.71
CA GLU A 601 -21.66 -46.17 -0.77
C GLU A 601 -21.37 -47.54 -1.39
N LEU A 602 -20.47 -48.30 -0.79
CA LEU A 602 -20.36 -49.70 -1.11
C LEU A 602 -21.75 -50.30 -0.85
N PRO A 603 -22.34 -51.02 -1.80
CA PRO A 603 -23.59 -51.70 -1.51
C PRO A 603 -23.43 -52.48 -0.22
N SER A 604 -24.34 -52.31 0.73
CA SER A 604 -24.27 -53.04 1.99
C SER A 604 -24.39 -54.52 1.63
N THR A 605 -23.24 -55.20 1.54
CA THR A 605 -23.17 -56.64 1.23
C THR A 605 -23.71 -57.49 2.35
N GLY A 606 -24.31 -56.87 3.39
CA GLY A 606 -24.97 -57.54 4.54
C GLY A 606 -26.50 -57.60 4.48
N GLY A 607 -27.11 -57.23 3.38
CA GLY A 607 -28.58 -57.39 3.21
C GLY A 607 -29.03 -58.85 3.12
N SER A 608 -30.33 -59.08 3.30
CA SER A 608 -31.00 -60.39 3.29
C SER A 608 -30.63 -61.33 2.16
N GLY A 609 -29.98 -60.83 1.08
CA GLY A 609 -29.43 -61.62 -0.02
C GLY A 609 -28.35 -62.66 0.36
N ILE A 610 -27.52 -62.37 1.36
CA ILE A 610 -26.50 -63.33 1.82
C ILE A 610 -27.11 -64.59 2.38
N TRP A 611 -28.22 -64.48 3.08
CA TRP A 611 -28.96 -65.60 3.62
C TRP A 611 -29.53 -66.51 2.52
N PHE A 612 -29.92 -66.00 1.38
CA PHE A 612 -30.35 -66.80 0.24
C PHE A 612 -29.18 -67.59 -0.35
N PHE A 613 -27.99 -67.04 -0.47
CA PHE A 613 -26.81 -67.77 -0.95
C PHE A 613 -26.31 -68.79 0.07
N VAL A 614 -26.37 -68.48 1.36
CA VAL A 614 -26.01 -69.42 2.43
C VAL A 614 -27.01 -70.56 2.45
N LEU A 615 -28.31 -70.29 2.38
CA LEU A 615 -29.37 -71.33 2.31
C LEU A 615 -29.25 -72.15 1.02
N ALA A 616 -29.04 -71.57 -0.15
CA ALA A 616 -28.89 -72.28 -1.40
C ALA A 616 -27.60 -73.15 -1.37
N GLY A 617 -26.49 -72.63 -0.82
CA GLY A 617 -25.27 -73.41 -0.60
C GLY A 617 -25.46 -74.59 0.37
N ALA A 618 -26.17 -74.37 1.46
CA ALA A 618 -26.47 -75.42 2.43
C ALA A 618 -27.37 -76.52 1.83
N PHE A 619 -28.36 -76.12 1.04
CA PHE A 619 -29.22 -77.06 0.27
C PHE A 619 -28.43 -77.84 -0.74
N ALA A 620 -27.52 -77.26 -1.51
CA ALA A 620 -26.65 -77.94 -2.48
C ALA A 620 -25.75 -78.96 -1.80
N VAL A 621 -25.15 -78.62 -0.65
CA VAL A 621 -24.32 -79.53 0.15
C VAL A 621 -25.20 -80.69 0.72
N ALA A 622 -26.35 -80.40 1.25
CA ALA A 622 -27.27 -81.46 1.77
C ALA A 622 -27.76 -82.40 0.66
N ALA A 623 -28.11 -81.85 -0.52
CA ALA A 623 -28.50 -82.66 -1.72
C ALA A 623 -27.27 -83.49 -2.21
N GLY A 624 -26.10 -82.94 -2.25
CA GLY A 624 -24.86 -83.64 -2.62
C GLY A 624 -24.52 -84.78 -1.65
N CYS A 625 -24.65 -84.56 -0.35
CA CYS A 625 -24.44 -85.60 0.66
C CYS A 625 -25.54 -86.68 0.63
N GLY A 626 -26.78 -86.24 0.36
CA GLY A 626 -27.89 -87.16 0.16
C GLY A 626 -27.69 -88.08 -1.05
N TYR A 627 -27.33 -87.50 -2.19
CA TYR A 627 -27.01 -88.24 -3.43
C TYR A 627 -25.81 -89.18 -3.24
N TYR A 628 -24.76 -88.71 -2.54
CA TYR A 628 -23.56 -89.53 -2.25
C TYR A 628 -23.94 -90.72 -1.33
N SER A 629 -24.73 -90.51 -0.30
CA SER A 629 -25.17 -91.59 0.59
C SER A 629 -26.08 -92.61 -0.10
N MET A 630 -26.93 -92.13 -1.05
CA MET A 630 -27.79 -93.07 -1.89
C MET A 630 -26.88 -93.89 -2.83
N THR A 631 -25.87 -93.34 -3.45
CA THR A 631 -24.92 -94.05 -4.33
C THR A 631 -24.12 -95.11 -3.57
N ILE A 632 -23.63 -94.77 -2.34
CA ILE A 632 -22.96 -95.73 -1.50
C ILE A 632 -23.89 -96.89 -1.09
N ARG A 633 -25.15 -96.60 -0.75
CA ARG A 633 -26.13 -97.63 -0.43
C ARG A 633 -26.42 -98.52 -1.62
N LYS A 634 -26.52 -97.97 -2.83
CA LYS A 634 -26.72 -98.73 -4.04
C LYS A 634 -25.53 -99.62 -4.42
N ASN A 635 -24.33 -99.22 -4.13
CA ASN A 635 -23.14 -100.00 -4.38
C ASN A 635 -22.83 -101.05 -3.30
N ARG A 636 -23.53 -100.99 -2.12
CA ARG A 636 -23.45 -102.05 -1.10
C ARG A 636 -24.55 -103.12 -1.19
N ALA A 637 -25.52 -102.96 -2.16
CA ALA A 637 -26.67 -103.83 -2.39
C ALA A 637 -26.46 -104.67 -3.71
N LYS A 638 -25.29 -104.61 -4.30
CA LYS A 638 -24.78 -105.53 -5.33
C LYS A 638 -23.71 -106.47 -4.71
#